data_7365a7581e0a3f8bcaeb87d51878d8b6
#
_entry.id   7365a7581e0a3f8bcaeb87d51878d8b6
#
_cell.length_a   1.000
_cell.length_b   1.000
_cell.length_c   1.000
_cell.angle_alpha   90.00
_cell.angle_beta   90.00
_cell.angle_gamma   90.00
#
_symmetry.space_group_name_H-M   'P 1'
#
loop_
_entity.id
_entity.type
_entity.pdbx_description
1 polymer ?
#
loop_
_entity_poly.entity_id
_entity_poly.type
_entity_poly.pdbx_seq_one_letter_code
_entity_poly.pdbx_strand_id
1 'polypeptide(L)'
;MNPQHTPLQSAPVLQTALAHRSIRKFTGAPIAPEELAAILEAGRAASSSSFLQAVHIVRITDPEIRKSLRAVGSDQHYIETCAEFLVFCMDFAKHKQIAPDAQVGWSEVALIGAIDAGIMAQNMILAAESLRLGGVYIGSLRNNVRRVAELLDLPEYVMPLFGMCLGHPDQDPLPRPRLPLGCMVSENQYEAMSMADFAHYNAVVKDYYQRRSNLDLDWEAQIRATLCREVRPDILPFLQQQGFVKK
;
A
#
# COMPACT_ATOMS: atom_id res chain seq x y z
N MET A 1 15.22 33.65 15.35
CA MET A 1 15.75 32.38 15.86
C MET A 1 16.16 31.56 14.64
N ASN A 2 17.46 31.27 14.51
CA ASN A 2 17.94 30.40 13.43
C ASN A 2 17.40 28.99 13.68
N PRO A 3 16.66 28.34 12.76
CA PRO A 3 16.25 26.98 12.97
C PRO A 3 17.51 26.13 13.06
N GLN A 4 17.74 25.54 14.22
CA GLN A 4 18.83 24.58 14.39
C GLN A 4 18.55 23.41 13.44
N HIS A 5 19.32 23.30 12.36
CA HIS A 5 19.25 22.16 11.48
C HIS A 5 19.60 20.90 12.27
N THR A 6 18.60 20.06 12.52
CA THR A 6 18.85 18.70 13.02
C THR A 6 19.72 17.99 12.00
N PRO A 7 20.89 17.44 12.37
CA PRO A 7 21.69 16.68 11.44
C PRO A 7 20.86 15.55 10.83
N LEU A 8 20.91 15.37 9.51
CA LEU A 8 20.12 14.33 8.81
C LEU A 8 20.30 12.94 9.44
N GLN A 9 21.50 12.66 9.95
CA GLN A 9 21.83 11.39 10.64
C GLN A 9 21.10 11.21 11.98
N SER A 10 20.58 12.27 12.59
CA SER A 10 19.85 12.24 13.85
C SER A 10 18.34 12.44 13.71
N ALA A 11 17.80 12.42 12.48
CA ALA A 11 16.37 12.51 12.22
C ALA A 11 15.70 11.12 12.23
N PRO A 12 15.01 10.71 13.33
CA PRO A 12 14.50 9.33 13.47
C PRO A 12 13.55 8.90 12.36
N VAL A 13 12.71 9.82 11.89
CA VAL A 13 11.75 9.55 10.81
C VAL A 13 12.45 9.22 9.49
N LEU A 14 13.53 9.94 9.16
CA LEU A 14 14.33 9.64 7.97
C LEU A 14 15.02 8.29 8.09
N GLN A 15 15.58 7.98 9.25
CA GLN A 15 16.21 6.67 9.50
C GLN A 15 15.21 5.53 9.29
N THR A 16 14.02 5.64 9.88
CA THR A 16 12.95 4.64 9.73
C THR A 16 12.54 4.49 8.27
N ALA A 17 12.28 5.61 7.57
CA ALA A 17 11.85 5.59 6.18
C ALA A 17 12.90 4.96 5.24
N LEU A 18 14.18 5.27 5.43
CA LEU A 18 15.28 4.73 4.62
C LEU A 18 15.59 3.26 4.94
N ALA A 19 15.26 2.81 6.15
CA ALA A 19 15.42 1.41 6.55
C ALA A 19 14.26 0.51 6.13
N HIS A 20 13.22 1.04 5.48
CA HIS A 20 12.01 0.29 5.11
C HIS A 20 12.30 -1.02 4.38
N ARG A 21 11.66 -2.09 4.84
CA ARG A 21 11.65 -3.41 4.22
C ARG A 21 10.26 -4.04 4.32
N SER A 22 9.75 -4.55 3.21
CA SER A 22 8.50 -5.33 3.24
C SER A 22 8.71 -6.66 3.96
N ILE A 23 8.05 -6.85 5.10
CA ILE A 23 8.12 -8.05 5.94
C ILE A 23 6.99 -9.01 5.57
N ARG A 24 7.33 -10.28 5.34
CA ARG A 24 6.40 -11.35 4.92
C ARG A 24 6.51 -12.61 5.79
N LYS A 25 7.36 -12.58 6.83
CA LYS A 25 7.43 -13.60 7.87
C LYS A 25 7.31 -12.89 9.21
N PHE A 26 6.40 -13.37 10.03
CA PHE A 26 6.08 -12.81 11.33
C PHE A 26 6.21 -13.87 12.41
N THR A 27 6.53 -13.45 13.63
CA THR A 27 6.67 -14.36 14.78
C THR A 27 5.35 -14.93 15.26
N GLY A 28 4.21 -14.34 14.84
CA GLY A 28 2.88 -14.67 15.34
C GLY A 28 2.54 -14.02 16.70
N ALA A 29 3.48 -13.33 17.34
CA ALA A 29 3.19 -12.57 18.55
C ALA A 29 2.19 -11.44 18.27
N PRO A 30 1.22 -11.19 19.17
CA PRO A 30 0.25 -10.10 18.99
C PRO A 30 0.93 -8.73 19.09
N ILE A 31 0.40 -7.74 18.41
CA ILE A 31 0.74 -6.32 18.64
C ILE A 31 -0.02 -5.85 19.88
N ALA A 32 0.65 -5.10 20.74
CA ALA A 32 0.01 -4.54 21.93
C ALA A 32 -1.13 -3.58 21.52
N PRO A 33 -2.27 -3.58 22.22
CA PRO A 33 -3.42 -2.73 21.86
C PRO A 33 -3.06 -1.24 21.77
N GLU A 34 -2.19 -0.74 22.63
CA GLU A 34 -1.70 0.63 22.64
C GLU A 34 -0.82 0.95 21.41
N GLU A 35 -0.01 0.00 20.97
CA GLU A 35 0.80 0.14 19.74
C GLU A 35 -0.11 0.19 18.49
N LEU A 36 -1.08 -0.72 18.42
CA LEU A 36 -2.06 -0.72 17.32
C LEU A 36 -2.86 0.60 17.31
N ALA A 37 -3.30 1.08 18.48
CA ALA A 37 -4.01 2.34 18.58
C ALA A 37 -3.15 3.52 18.08
N ALA A 38 -1.88 3.57 18.47
CA ALA A 38 -0.93 4.60 18.03
C ALA A 38 -0.71 4.56 16.50
N ILE A 39 -0.62 3.36 15.91
CA ILE A 39 -0.49 3.18 14.45
C ILE A 39 -1.75 3.68 13.72
N LEU A 40 -2.93 3.35 14.21
CA LEU A 40 -4.21 3.80 13.65
C LEU A 40 -4.35 5.34 13.76
N GLU A 41 -3.95 5.93 14.89
CA GLU A 41 -3.94 7.37 15.08
C GLU A 41 -2.95 8.09 14.14
N ALA A 42 -1.78 7.52 13.90
CA ALA A 42 -0.83 8.03 12.92
C ALA A 42 -1.43 8.04 11.51
N GLY A 43 -2.19 7.00 11.15
CA GLY A 43 -2.96 6.96 9.91
C GLY A 43 -4.03 8.03 9.87
N ARG A 44 -4.83 8.17 10.93
CA ARG A 44 -5.89 9.17 11.04
C ARG A 44 -5.37 10.61 10.93
N ALA A 45 -4.13 10.86 11.36
CA ALA A 45 -3.48 12.16 11.27
C ALA A 45 -2.97 12.51 9.87
N ALA A 46 -3.07 11.60 8.89
CA ALA A 46 -2.67 11.84 7.51
C ALA A 46 -3.53 12.94 6.85
N SER A 47 -2.93 13.66 5.92
CA SER A 47 -3.67 14.61 5.08
C SER A 47 -4.71 13.89 4.23
N SER A 48 -5.81 14.58 3.93
CA SER A 48 -6.81 14.10 2.96
C SER A 48 -7.20 15.23 2.01
N SER A 49 -7.49 14.86 0.76
CA SER A 49 -7.89 15.78 -0.29
C SER A 49 -9.16 16.52 0.11
N SER A 50 -9.12 17.87 0.08
CA SER A 50 -10.23 18.74 0.46
C SER A 50 -10.87 18.41 1.81
N PHE A 51 -10.12 17.76 2.69
CA PHE A 51 -10.59 17.29 4.02
C PHE A 51 -11.77 16.31 3.94
N LEU A 52 -11.90 15.56 2.84
CA LEU A 52 -12.99 14.60 2.64
C LEU A 52 -12.88 13.37 3.53
N GLN A 53 -11.67 12.97 3.89
CA GLN A 53 -11.44 11.81 4.75
C GLN A 53 -12.09 10.53 4.20
N ALA A 54 -11.91 10.28 2.91
CA ALA A 54 -12.58 9.25 2.13
C ALA A 54 -11.95 7.86 2.25
N VAL A 55 -11.48 7.50 3.45
CA VAL A 55 -10.87 6.20 3.72
C VAL A 55 -11.60 5.48 4.85
N HIS A 56 -11.78 4.18 4.70
CA HIS A 56 -12.25 3.27 5.74
C HIS A 56 -11.31 2.08 5.83
N ILE A 57 -10.99 1.65 7.05
CA ILE A 57 -10.16 0.47 7.31
C ILE A 57 -11.02 -0.62 7.92
N VAL A 58 -11.06 -1.78 7.29
CA VAL A 58 -11.66 -2.99 7.86
C VAL A 58 -10.55 -3.81 8.50
N ARG A 59 -10.56 -3.93 9.83
CA ARG A 59 -9.66 -4.81 10.59
C ARG A 59 -10.19 -6.23 10.56
N ILE A 60 -9.42 -7.16 10.04
CA ILE A 60 -9.85 -8.55 9.88
C ILE A 60 -9.33 -9.38 11.07
N THR A 61 -10.22 -9.72 11.98
CA THR A 61 -9.91 -10.54 13.16
C THR A 61 -10.42 -11.97 13.03
N ASP A 62 -11.44 -12.21 12.18
CA ASP A 62 -12.01 -13.52 11.93
C ASP A 62 -11.04 -14.37 11.09
N PRO A 63 -10.60 -15.56 11.57
CA PRO A 63 -9.66 -16.42 10.85
C PRO A 63 -10.23 -17.00 9.56
N GLU A 64 -11.54 -17.24 9.46
CA GLU A 64 -12.14 -17.76 8.23
C GLU A 64 -12.22 -16.70 7.14
N ILE A 65 -12.46 -15.44 7.51
CA ILE A 65 -12.36 -14.31 6.58
C ILE A 65 -10.91 -14.13 6.14
N ARG A 66 -9.92 -14.21 7.05
CA ARG A 66 -8.48 -14.14 6.69
C ARG A 66 -8.10 -15.22 5.69
N LYS A 67 -8.51 -16.45 5.92
CA LYS A 67 -8.28 -17.60 5.04
C LYS A 67 -8.90 -17.39 3.65
N SER A 68 -10.13 -16.89 3.61
CA SER A 68 -10.81 -16.55 2.36
C SER A 68 -10.11 -15.43 1.60
N LEU A 69 -9.66 -14.38 2.30
CA LEU A 69 -8.88 -13.28 1.71
C LEU A 69 -7.49 -13.72 1.25
N ARG A 70 -6.86 -14.69 1.94
CA ARG A 70 -5.62 -15.31 1.47
C ARG A 70 -5.82 -15.99 0.12
N ALA A 71 -6.87 -16.78 -0.05
CA ALA A 71 -7.17 -17.45 -1.31
C ALA A 71 -7.36 -16.44 -2.47
N VAL A 72 -8.05 -15.32 -2.24
CA VAL A 72 -8.15 -14.20 -3.20
C VAL A 72 -6.79 -13.53 -3.40
N GLY A 73 -6.02 -13.38 -2.35
CA GLY A 73 -4.73 -12.68 -2.29
C GLY A 73 -3.55 -13.46 -2.88
N SER A 74 -3.76 -14.36 -3.85
CA SER A 74 -2.71 -15.18 -4.47
C SER A 74 -2.02 -16.12 -3.49
N ASP A 75 -2.77 -16.67 -2.57
CA ASP A 75 -2.32 -17.62 -1.54
C ASP A 75 -1.15 -17.11 -0.68
N GLN A 76 -1.13 -15.79 -0.42
CA GLN A 76 -0.08 -15.17 0.42
C GLN A 76 -0.32 -15.52 1.89
N HIS A 77 0.31 -16.61 2.37
CA HIS A 77 0.09 -17.18 3.71
C HIS A 77 0.26 -16.19 4.87
N TYR A 78 1.07 -15.16 4.71
CA TYR A 78 1.29 -14.15 5.73
C TYR A 78 0.06 -13.26 5.99
N ILE A 79 -1.00 -13.34 5.18
CA ILE A 79 -2.32 -12.75 5.48
C ILE A 79 -2.93 -13.43 6.71
N GLU A 80 -2.72 -14.73 6.90
CA GLU A 80 -3.20 -15.47 8.07
C GLU A 80 -2.25 -15.35 9.27
N THR A 81 -0.95 -15.28 9.02
CA THR A 81 0.08 -15.39 10.08
C THR A 81 0.55 -14.05 10.66
N CYS A 82 0.20 -12.92 10.04
CA CYS A 82 0.48 -11.61 10.62
C CYS A 82 -0.39 -11.36 11.87
N ALA A 83 0.11 -10.54 12.79
CA ALA A 83 -0.64 -10.16 13.98
C ALA A 83 -1.91 -9.39 13.60
N GLU A 84 -1.79 -8.39 12.73
CA GLU A 84 -2.91 -7.58 12.27
C GLU A 84 -3.02 -7.60 10.74
N PHE A 85 -4.24 -7.79 10.26
CA PHE A 85 -4.56 -7.67 8.84
C PHE A 85 -5.64 -6.60 8.65
N LEU A 86 -5.28 -5.55 7.92
CA LEU A 86 -6.10 -4.38 7.68
C LEU A 86 -6.41 -4.27 6.19
N VAL A 87 -7.68 -4.05 5.82
CA VAL A 87 -8.09 -3.79 4.44
C VAL A 87 -8.47 -2.32 4.30
N PHE A 88 -7.76 -1.61 3.45
CA PHE A 88 -8.01 -0.20 3.14
C PHE A 88 -9.01 -0.09 2.00
N CYS A 89 -10.06 0.66 2.25
CA CYS A 89 -11.12 0.95 1.29
C CYS A 89 -11.19 2.45 1.02
N MET A 90 -11.39 2.86 -0.24
CA MET A 90 -11.99 4.16 -0.46
C MET A 90 -13.48 4.08 -0.11
N ASP A 91 -13.98 5.06 0.64
CA ASP A 91 -15.33 5.08 1.17
C ASP A 91 -15.97 6.44 0.97
N PHE A 92 -16.93 6.48 0.07
CA PHE A 92 -17.82 7.63 -0.17
C PHE A 92 -19.27 7.35 0.24
N ALA A 93 -19.59 6.20 0.83
CA ALA A 93 -20.93 5.89 1.32
C ALA A 93 -21.35 6.87 2.41
N LYS A 94 -20.46 7.18 3.36
CA LYS A 94 -20.71 8.19 4.40
C LYS A 94 -20.98 9.60 3.81
N HIS A 95 -20.31 9.96 2.72
CA HIS A 95 -20.53 11.24 2.04
C HIS A 95 -21.90 11.28 1.36
N LYS A 96 -22.30 10.18 0.71
CA LYS A 96 -23.65 10.02 0.14
C LYS A 96 -24.74 10.04 1.20
N GLN A 97 -24.47 9.52 2.39
CA GLN A 97 -25.41 9.58 3.52
C GLN A 97 -25.59 11.02 4.04
N ILE A 98 -24.50 11.80 4.10
CA ILE A 98 -24.51 13.18 4.60
C ILE A 98 -25.03 14.16 3.52
N ALA A 99 -24.62 13.95 2.26
CA ALA A 99 -24.98 14.77 1.11
C ALA A 99 -25.47 13.84 -0.03
N PRO A 100 -26.77 13.47 -0.07
CA PRO A 100 -27.30 12.51 -1.05
C PRO A 100 -27.12 12.92 -2.51
N ASP A 101 -27.00 14.21 -2.79
CA ASP A 101 -26.74 14.80 -4.11
C ASP A 101 -25.25 14.82 -4.50
N ALA A 102 -24.33 14.42 -3.59
CA ALA A 102 -22.90 14.33 -3.90
C ALA A 102 -22.66 13.45 -5.12
N GLN A 103 -21.89 13.97 -6.09
CA GLN A 103 -21.62 13.29 -7.35
C GLN A 103 -20.28 12.54 -7.28
N VAL A 104 -20.33 11.28 -6.88
CA VAL A 104 -19.12 10.42 -6.73
C VAL A 104 -18.71 9.70 -8.01
N GLY A 105 -19.46 9.88 -9.10
CA GLY A 105 -19.23 9.22 -10.39
C GLY A 105 -18.08 9.78 -11.24
N TRP A 106 -17.45 10.86 -10.82
CA TRP A 106 -16.29 11.43 -11.52
C TRP A 106 -15.03 10.60 -11.27
N SER A 107 -14.21 10.45 -12.32
CA SER A 107 -12.90 9.75 -12.21
C SER A 107 -12.00 10.35 -11.13
N GLU A 108 -12.02 11.67 -10.94
CA GLU A 108 -11.30 12.40 -9.88
C GLU A 108 -11.63 11.86 -8.48
N VAL A 109 -12.89 11.51 -8.21
CA VAL A 109 -13.31 10.99 -6.91
C VAL A 109 -12.61 9.66 -6.57
N ALA A 110 -12.46 8.78 -7.57
CA ALA A 110 -11.72 7.54 -7.40
C ALA A 110 -10.22 7.78 -7.18
N LEU A 111 -9.63 8.78 -7.83
CA LEU A 111 -8.24 9.19 -7.61
C LEU A 111 -8.05 9.72 -6.19
N ILE A 112 -8.92 10.62 -5.72
CA ILE A 112 -8.91 11.13 -4.33
C ILE A 112 -8.90 9.97 -3.34
N GLY A 113 -9.86 9.05 -3.44
CA GLY A 113 -9.96 7.92 -2.50
C GLY A 113 -8.72 7.02 -2.51
N ALA A 114 -8.15 6.75 -3.69
CA ALA A 114 -6.96 5.92 -3.82
C ALA A 114 -5.69 6.61 -3.29
N ILE A 115 -5.52 7.90 -3.54
CA ILE A 115 -4.39 8.70 -3.07
C ILE A 115 -4.45 8.84 -1.55
N ASP A 116 -5.59 9.25 -1.00
CA ASP A 116 -5.77 9.41 0.45
C ASP A 116 -5.51 8.10 1.21
N ALA A 117 -5.98 6.96 0.68
CA ALA A 117 -5.69 5.65 1.26
C ALA A 117 -4.20 5.31 1.25
N GLY A 118 -3.48 5.66 0.18
CA GLY A 118 -2.03 5.48 0.10
C GLY A 118 -1.28 6.34 1.11
N ILE A 119 -1.65 7.60 1.27
CA ILE A 119 -1.06 8.54 2.23
C ILE A 119 -1.29 8.05 3.68
N MET A 120 -2.52 7.69 4.02
CA MET A 120 -2.88 7.14 5.33
C MET A 120 -2.08 5.87 5.64
N ALA A 121 -2.04 4.94 4.71
CA ALA A 121 -1.35 3.66 4.89
C ALA A 121 0.17 3.84 5.02
N GLN A 122 0.76 4.81 4.32
CA GLN A 122 2.19 5.11 4.45
C GLN A 122 2.53 5.69 5.82
N ASN A 123 1.67 6.55 6.40
CA ASN A 123 1.84 7.01 7.78
C ASN A 123 1.79 5.83 8.77
N MET A 124 0.85 4.91 8.58
CA MET A 124 0.68 3.76 9.48
C MET A 124 1.88 2.81 9.43
N ILE A 125 2.40 2.48 8.24
CA ILE A 125 3.55 1.57 8.15
C ILE A 125 4.81 2.22 8.72
N LEU A 126 5.00 3.51 8.51
CA LEU A 126 6.12 4.25 9.09
C LEU A 126 6.04 4.30 10.63
N ALA A 127 4.83 4.50 11.19
CA ALA A 127 4.60 4.43 12.62
C ALA A 127 4.88 3.01 13.17
N ALA A 128 4.41 1.97 12.49
CA ALA A 128 4.68 0.58 12.87
C ALA A 128 6.19 0.28 12.87
N GLU A 129 6.91 0.68 11.83
CA GLU A 129 8.36 0.49 11.73
C GLU A 129 9.13 1.26 12.82
N SER A 130 8.65 2.44 13.23
CA SER A 130 9.23 3.20 14.35
C SER A 130 9.07 2.47 15.69
N LEU A 131 8.06 1.61 15.82
CA LEU A 131 7.83 0.71 16.96
C LEU A 131 8.50 -0.66 16.78
N ARG A 132 9.42 -0.82 15.81
CA ARG A 132 10.10 -2.08 15.47
C ARG A 132 9.17 -3.20 14.97
N LEU A 133 7.98 -2.86 14.57
CA LEU A 133 7.11 -3.76 13.83
C LEU A 133 7.48 -3.75 12.35
N GLY A 134 6.94 -4.69 11.61
CA GLY A 134 7.11 -4.74 10.18
C GLY A 134 5.77 -4.95 9.47
N GLY A 135 5.74 -4.68 8.18
CA GLY A 135 4.53 -4.91 7.41
C GLY A 135 4.76 -5.05 5.92
N VAL A 136 3.67 -5.32 5.22
CA VAL A 136 3.65 -5.40 3.76
C VAL A 136 2.27 -5.07 3.22
N TYR A 137 2.23 -4.37 2.08
CA TYR A 137 1.01 -4.09 1.33
C TYR A 137 0.57 -5.29 0.49
N ILE A 138 -0.74 -5.56 0.46
CA ILE A 138 -1.37 -6.68 -0.25
C ILE A 138 -2.25 -6.17 -1.38
N GLY A 139 -1.63 -5.85 -2.51
CA GLY A 139 -2.36 -5.40 -3.69
C GLY A 139 -3.11 -6.51 -4.43
N SER A 140 -2.76 -7.77 -4.17
CA SER A 140 -3.38 -8.95 -4.80
C SER A 140 -4.85 -9.17 -4.42
N LEU A 141 -5.37 -8.53 -3.38
CA LEU A 141 -6.82 -8.49 -3.09
C LEU A 141 -7.65 -8.03 -4.30
N ARG A 142 -7.08 -7.16 -5.15
CA ARG A 142 -7.73 -6.70 -6.37
C ARG A 142 -7.77 -7.74 -7.50
N ASN A 143 -7.21 -8.94 -7.32
CA ASN A 143 -7.32 -10.01 -8.31
C ASN A 143 -8.76 -10.54 -8.41
N ASN A 144 -9.53 -10.45 -7.32
CA ASN A 144 -10.97 -10.70 -7.31
C ASN A 144 -11.64 -9.70 -6.35
N VAL A 145 -11.74 -8.46 -6.79
CA VAL A 145 -12.25 -7.34 -6.00
C VAL A 145 -13.71 -7.54 -5.55
N ARG A 146 -14.53 -8.20 -6.38
CA ARG A 146 -15.94 -8.52 -6.06
C ARG A 146 -16.01 -9.45 -4.87
N ARG A 147 -15.20 -10.52 -4.89
CA ARG A 147 -15.16 -11.47 -3.78
C ARG A 147 -14.69 -10.84 -2.48
N VAL A 148 -13.74 -9.93 -2.53
CA VAL A 148 -13.32 -9.16 -1.34
C VAL A 148 -14.45 -8.30 -0.83
N ALA A 149 -15.17 -7.59 -1.71
CA ALA A 149 -16.31 -6.76 -1.31
C ALA A 149 -17.44 -7.59 -0.67
N GLU A 150 -17.74 -8.77 -1.23
CA GLU A 150 -18.71 -9.71 -0.66
C GLU A 150 -18.28 -10.22 0.72
N LEU A 151 -17.03 -10.66 0.86
CA LEU A 151 -16.51 -11.19 2.14
C LEU A 151 -16.53 -10.14 3.27
N LEU A 152 -16.43 -8.87 2.92
CA LEU A 152 -16.40 -7.76 3.86
C LEU A 152 -17.73 -7.01 3.96
N ASP A 153 -18.77 -7.47 3.26
CA ASP A 153 -20.10 -6.84 3.18
C ASP A 153 -20.02 -5.34 2.88
N LEU A 154 -19.20 -4.99 1.87
CA LEU A 154 -18.98 -3.60 1.51
C LEU A 154 -20.18 -3.02 0.77
N PRO A 155 -20.73 -1.88 1.21
CA PRO A 155 -21.87 -1.24 0.57
C PRO A 155 -21.49 -0.56 -0.75
N GLU A 156 -22.50 -0.07 -1.47
CA GLU A 156 -22.31 0.83 -2.62
C GLU A 156 -21.46 2.05 -2.22
N TYR A 157 -20.67 2.57 -3.13
CA TYR A 157 -19.72 3.68 -2.92
C TYR A 157 -18.54 3.34 -2.00
N VAL A 158 -18.26 2.06 -1.77
CA VAL A 158 -17.07 1.58 -1.07
C VAL A 158 -16.33 0.58 -1.94
N MET A 159 -15.01 0.75 -2.08
CA MET A 159 -14.16 -0.17 -2.85
C MET A 159 -12.92 -0.56 -2.06
N PRO A 160 -12.60 -1.86 -1.93
CA PRO A 160 -11.37 -2.31 -1.32
C PRO A 160 -10.18 -2.04 -2.26
N LEU A 161 -9.14 -1.39 -1.74
CA LEU A 161 -7.97 -0.98 -2.52
C LEU A 161 -6.80 -1.93 -2.34
N PHE A 162 -6.43 -2.21 -1.10
CA PHE A 162 -5.34 -3.12 -0.74
C PHE A 162 -5.44 -3.53 0.72
N GLY A 163 -4.74 -4.60 1.06
CA GLY A 163 -4.52 -5.00 2.45
C GLY A 163 -3.17 -4.53 2.98
N MET A 164 -3.01 -4.55 4.30
CA MET A 164 -1.75 -4.37 5.01
C MET A 164 -1.64 -5.44 6.09
N CYS A 165 -0.58 -6.24 6.02
CA CYS A 165 -0.16 -7.10 7.12
C CYS A 165 0.78 -6.32 8.03
N LEU A 166 0.58 -6.42 9.35
CA LEU A 166 1.47 -5.88 10.39
C LEU A 166 1.80 -6.96 11.42
N GLY A 167 2.99 -6.91 12.00
CA GLY A 167 3.41 -7.83 13.05
C GLY A 167 4.88 -7.68 13.41
N HIS A 168 5.32 -8.48 14.38
CA HIS A 168 6.72 -8.58 14.76
C HIS A 168 7.50 -9.34 13.67
N PRO A 169 8.57 -8.75 13.09
CA PRO A 169 9.33 -9.39 12.02
C PRO A 169 10.03 -10.69 12.48
N ASP A 170 9.93 -11.74 11.65
CA ASP A 170 10.73 -12.97 11.76
C ASP A 170 11.65 -13.13 10.54
N GLN A 171 12.12 -12.02 10.01
CA GLN A 171 13.07 -11.96 8.88
C GLN A 171 13.76 -10.60 8.84
N ASP A 172 14.96 -10.59 8.26
CA ASP A 172 15.71 -9.36 7.92
C ASP A 172 16.12 -9.41 6.44
N PRO A 173 15.21 -9.09 5.52
CA PRO A 173 15.51 -9.13 4.09
C PRO A 173 16.45 -7.99 3.67
N LEU A 174 17.23 -8.22 2.63
CA LEU A 174 18.06 -7.17 2.01
C LEU A 174 17.20 -5.96 1.59
N PRO A 175 17.67 -4.73 1.81
CA PRO A 175 17.01 -3.53 1.27
C PRO A 175 16.86 -3.65 -0.25
N ARG A 176 15.66 -3.39 -0.75
CA ARG A 176 15.41 -3.41 -2.19
C ARG A 176 15.98 -2.14 -2.82
N PRO A 177 16.78 -2.22 -3.89
CA PRO A 177 17.26 -1.03 -4.58
C PRO A 177 16.10 -0.18 -5.10
N ARG A 178 16.31 1.12 -5.15
CA ARG A 178 15.38 2.09 -5.72
C ARG A 178 16.03 2.75 -6.92
N LEU A 179 15.23 3.27 -7.85
CA LEU A 179 15.72 4.10 -8.94
C LEU A 179 16.57 5.25 -8.38
N PRO A 180 17.65 5.64 -9.06
CA PRO A 180 18.37 6.86 -8.73
C PRO A 180 17.44 8.09 -8.71
N LEU A 181 17.68 9.04 -7.81
CA LEU A 181 16.82 10.21 -7.69
C LEU A 181 16.68 10.99 -9.00
N GLY A 182 17.75 11.11 -9.79
CA GLY A 182 17.70 11.76 -11.11
C GLY A 182 16.78 11.09 -12.13
N CYS A 183 16.38 9.82 -11.91
CA CYS A 183 15.38 9.15 -12.75
C CYS A 183 13.94 9.39 -12.27
N MET A 184 13.75 10.00 -11.12
CA MET A 184 12.45 10.18 -10.47
C MET A 184 12.10 11.64 -10.20
N VAL A 185 13.09 12.52 -10.18
CA VAL A 185 12.93 13.93 -9.85
C VAL A 185 13.55 14.77 -10.96
N SER A 186 12.75 15.59 -11.59
CA SER A 186 13.17 16.59 -12.57
C SER A 186 12.88 18.00 -12.05
N GLU A 187 13.64 19.00 -12.47
CA GLU A 187 13.43 20.37 -12.07
C GLU A 187 12.62 21.13 -13.14
N ASN A 188 11.54 21.77 -12.73
CA ASN A 188 10.61 22.56 -13.53
C ASN A 188 9.86 21.82 -14.64
N GLN A 189 10.48 20.88 -15.36
CA GLN A 189 9.88 20.15 -16.48
C GLN A 189 10.20 18.66 -16.36
N TYR A 190 9.35 17.83 -16.94
CA TYR A 190 9.57 16.38 -16.97
C TYR A 190 10.78 16.04 -17.84
N GLU A 191 11.70 15.26 -17.29
CA GLU A 191 12.84 14.68 -18.00
C GLU A 191 12.71 13.15 -17.98
N ALA A 192 12.81 12.54 -19.15
CA ALA A 192 12.77 11.10 -19.27
C ALA A 192 14.09 10.48 -18.79
N MET A 193 13.99 9.32 -18.13
CA MET A 193 15.17 8.51 -17.77
C MET A 193 15.95 8.12 -19.03
N SER A 194 17.29 8.28 -18.98
CA SER A 194 18.15 7.88 -20.08
C SER A 194 18.26 6.35 -20.19
N MET A 195 18.57 5.85 -21.40
CA MET A 195 18.82 4.43 -21.60
C MET A 195 20.09 3.92 -20.87
N ALA A 196 21.03 4.82 -20.61
CA ALA A 196 22.22 4.49 -19.80
C ALA A 196 21.86 4.27 -18.34
N ASP A 197 21.02 5.15 -17.75
CA ASP A 197 20.51 5.02 -16.39
C ASP A 197 19.65 3.75 -16.25
N PHE A 198 18.80 3.48 -17.24
CA PHE A 198 18.04 2.25 -17.30
C PHE A 198 18.95 1.02 -17.25
N ALA A 199 19.94 0.93 -18.14
CA ALA A 199 20.85 -0.22 -18.21
C ALA A 199 21.60 -0.42 -16.89
N HIS A 200 22.07 0.66 -16.27
CA HIS A 200 22.72 0.63 -14.97
C HIS A 200 21.79 0.08 -13.89
N TYR A 201 20.59 0.67 -13.74
CA TYR A 201 19.62 0.24 -12.73
C TYR A 201 19.13 -1.20 -12.94
N ASN A 202 18.93 -1.60 -14.21
CA ASN A 202 18.53 -2.96 -14.57
C ASN A 202 19.56 -3.99 -14.09
N ALA A 203 20.85 -3.69 -14.24
CA ALA A 203 21.95 -4.51 -13.73
C ALA A 203 21.97 -4.59 -12.20
N VAL A 204 21.71 -3.46 -11.51
CA VAL A 204 21.61 -3.42 -10.03
C VAL A 204 20.47 -4.32 -9.55
N VAL A 205 19.31 -4.28 -10.20
CA VAL A 205 18.15 -5.11 -9.84
C VAL A 205 18.45 -6.59 -10.09
N LYS A 206 19.13 -6.94 -11.19
CA LYS A 206 19.55 -8.31 -11.50
C LYS A 206 20.47 -8.86 -10.42
N ASP A 207 21.51 -8.12 -10.02
CA ASP A 207 22.42 -8.49 -8.93
C ASP A 207 21.68 -8.67 -7.60
N TYR A 208 20.74 -7.76 -7.29
CA TYR A 208 19.91 -7.88 -6.08
C TYR A 208 19.12 -9.19 -6.05
N TYR A 209 18.45 -9.59 -7.15
CA TYR A 209 17.67 -10.82 -7.19
C TYR A 209 18.55 -12.07 -7.18
N GLN A 210 19.73 -12.01 -7.81
CA GLN A 210 20.70 -13.08 -7.73
C GLN A 210 21.12 -13.32 -6.28
N ARG A 211 21.50 -12.27 -5.55
CA ARG A 211 21.93 -12.39 -4.14
C ARG A 211 20.80 -12.76 -3.20
N ARG A 212 19.61 -12.20 -3.40
CA ARG A 212 18.47 -12.40 -2.50
C ARG A 212 17.83 -13.78 -2.63
N SER A 213 17.69 -14.29 -3.83
CA SER A 213 16.79 -15.42 -4.12
C SER A 213 17.34 -16.38 -5.15
N ASN A 214 18.58 -16.19 -5.62
CA ASN A 214 19.21 -16.93 -6.72
C ASN A 214 18.33 -16.95 -7.99
N LEU A 215 17.70 -15.81 -8.31
CA LEU A 215 16.83 -15.66 -9.48
C LEU A 215 17.51 -14.80 -10.54
N ASP A 216 17.47 -15.26 -11.79
CA ASP A 216 17.83 -14.45 -12.96
C ASP A 216 16.62 -13.57 -13.34
N LEU A 217 16.46 -12.46 -12.62
CA LEU A 217 15.36 -11.54 -12.76
C LEU A 217 15.89 -10.12 -12.69
N ASP A 218 15.60 -9.33 -13.71
CA ASP A 218 15.92 -7.91 -13.77
C ASP A 218 14.67 -7.04 -13.76
N TRP A 219 14.83 -5.72 -13.81
CA TRP A 219 13.72 -4.78 -13.75
C TRP A 219 12.87 -4.79 -15.02
N GLU A 220 13.50 -4.93 -16.20
CA GLU A 220 12.76 -5.01 -17.46
C GLU A 220 11.85 -6.24 -17.48
N ALA A 221 12.36 -7.38 -17.09
CA ALA A 221 11.56 -8.61 -17.01
C ALA A 221 10.36 -8.47 -16.06
N GLN A 222 10.53 -7.76 -14.93
CA GLN A 222 9.41 -7.49 -14.02
C GLN A 222 8.36 -6.55 -14.64
N ILE A 223 8.79 -5.50 -15.34
CA ILE A 223 7.88 -4.58 -16.05
C ILE A 223 7.08 -5.37 -17.09
N ARG A 224 7.76 -6.17 -17.92
CA ARG A 224 7.11 -6.99 -18.94
C ARG A 224 6.12 -7.99 -18.34
N ALA A 225 6.54 -8.72 -17.31
CA ALA A 225 5.68 -9.68 -16.61
C ALA A 225 4.42 -9.04 -16.01
N THR A 226 4.50 -7.77 -15.64
CA THR A 226 3.38 -7.05 -15.02
C THR A 226 2.52 -6.30 -16.03
N LEU A 227 3.12 -5.56 -16.97
CA LEU A 227 2.42 -4.58 -17.79
C LEU A 227 2.21 -5.02 -19.25
N CYS A 228 2.92 -6.05 -19.75
CA CYS A 228 2.72 -6.58 -21.10
C CYS A 228 1.63 -7.67 -21.16
N ARG A 229 0.67 -7.60 -20.27
CA ARG A 229 -0.53 -8.45 -20.21
C ARG A 229 -1.68 -7.67 -19.62
N GLU A 230 -2.88 -8.20 -19.79
CA GLU A 230 -4.05 -7.63 -19.12
C GLU A 230 -3.91 -7.72 -17.59
N VAL A 231 -4.13 -6.59 -16.93
CA VAL A 231 -3.99 -6.47 -15.48
C VAL A 231 -5.34 -6.15 -14.85
N ARG A 232 -5.90 -7.14 -14.16
CA ARG A 232 -7.15 -7.00 -13.39
C ARG A 232 -8.28 -6.34 -14.16
N PRO A 233 -8.80 -6.97 -15.24
CA PRO A 233 -9.82 -6.40 -16.12
C PRO A 233 -11.11 -6.03 -15.38
N ASP A 234 -11.41 -6.70 -14.28
CA ASP A 234 -12.64 -6.49 -13.50
C ASP A 234 -12.66 -5.21 -12.66
N ILE A 235 -11.52 -4.49 -12.55
CA ILE A 235 -11.45 -3.29 -11.70
C ILE A 235 -12.36 -2.18 -12.22
N LEU A 236 -12.31 -1.84 -13.50
CA LEU A 236 -13.14 -0.78 -14.05
C LEU A 236 -14.65 -1.12 -14.01
N PRO A 237 -15.09 -2.32 -14.44
CA PRO A 237 -16.49 -2.73 -14.29
C PRO A 237 -16.96 -2.70 -12.82
N PHE A 238 -16.13 -3.09 -11.89
CA PHE A 238 -16.47 -3.06 -10.47
C PHE A 238 -16.56 -1.62 -9.92
N LEU A 239 -15.61 -0.74 -10.27
CA LEU A 239 -15.67 0.68 -9.93
C LEU A 239 -16.98 1.31 -10.42
N GLN A 240 -17.37 1.03 -11.66
CA GLN A 240 -18.61 1.54 -12.25
C GLN A 240 -19.85 0.98 -11.54
N GLN A 241 -19.83 -0.29 -11.17
CA GLN A 241 -20.90 -0.91 -10.37
C GLN A 241 -21.01 -0.22 -9.00
N GLN A 242 -19.89 0.09 -8.36
CA GLN A 242 -19.84 0.81 -7.08
C GLN A 242 -20.13 2.33 -7.19
N GLY A 243 -20.51 2.80 -8.35
CA GLY A 243 -20.91 4.20 -8.54
C GLY A 243 -19.80 5.16 -8.95
N PHE A 244 -18.57 4.67 -9.10
CA PHE A 244 -17.39 5.46 -9.49
C PHE A 244 -17.13 5.44 -10.99
N VAL A 245 -16.28 6.36 -11.47
CA VAL A 245 -15.75 6.39 -12.85
C VAL A 245 -16.86 6.20 -13.91
N LYS A 246 -17.96 6.92 -13.74
CA LYS A 246 -19.08 6.97 -14.71
C LYS A 246 -18.95 8.15 -15.69
N LYS A 247 -18.04 9.08 -15.38
CA LYS A 247 -17.74 10.29 -16.13
C LYS A 247 -16.25 10.58 -16.12
#